data_a4a58793fa5faa1e7b6613175afba28f
#
_entry.id   a4a58793fa5faa1e7b6613175afba28f
#
_cell.length_a   1.000
_cell.length_b   1.000
_cell.length_c   1.000
_cell.angle_alpha   90.00
_cell.angle_beta   90.00
_cell.angle_gamma   90.00
#
_symmetry.space_group_name_H-M   'P 1'
#
loop_
_entity.id
_entity.type
_entity.pdbx_description
1 polymer ?
#
loop_
_entity_poly.entity_id
_entity_poly.type
_entity_poly.pdbx_seq_one_letter_code
_entity_poly.pdbx_strand_id
1 'polypeptide(L)'
;MADILNNTSDLENLNDESIEEIELAKNEIAPHVTDDVSNGLALAVLELQNVLNQKPESKEAQEIIHQVYHYQKLLVNNETLSPWDFAISYILMLSYDSDISRMYKKIISEEAFEFFKDALIEFLIIEEPEKIKKLSNS
;
A
#
# COMPACT_ATOMS: atom_id res chain seq x y z
N MET A 1 -7.37 -3.73 -15.43
CA MET A 1 -6.45 -3.75 -14.80
C MET A 1 -5.45 -3.68 -15.51
N ALA A 2 -5.41 -4.07 -16.17
CA ALA A 2 -4.34 -4.10 -16.82
C ALA A 2 -3.44 -3.14 -16.42
N ASP A 3 -3.75 -2.30 -15.64
CA ASP A 3 -2.87 -1.46 -15.42
C ASP A 3 -2.25 -1.42 -14.29
N ILE A 4 -2.52 -2.18 -13.42
CA ILE A 4 -1.77 -2.33 -12.35
C ILE A 4 -0.52 -2.64 -12.70
N LEU A 5 -0.43 -3.44 -13.42
CA LEU A 5 0.74 -3.77 -13.85
C LEU A 5 0.90 -3.10 -15.06
N ASN A 6 0.34 -2.15 -15.40
CA ASN A 6 0.28 -1.82 -16.55
C ASN A 6 0.81 -0.69 -16.93
N ASN A 7 1.71 -0.56 -16.40
CA ASN A 7 2.44 -0.12 -17.27
C ASN A 7 2.41 -1.05 -18.34
N THR A 8 2.14 -0.59 -19.42
CA THR A 8 2.01 -1.42 -20.48
C THR A 8 3.22 -2.14 -20.81
N SER A 9 4.38 -1.58 -20.64
CA SER A 9 5.60 -2.28 -20.97
C SER A 9 5.80 -3.45 -20.08
N ASP A 10 5.46 -3.34 -18.83
CA ASP A 10 5.60 -4.46 -17.91
C ASP A 10 4.57 -5.54 -18.20
N LEU A 11 3.38 -5.14 -18.63
CA LEU A 11 2.41 -6.11 -19.03
C LEU A 11 2.81 -6.83 -20.29
N GLU A 12 3.43 -6.15 -21.21
CA GLU A 12 3.91 -6.77 -22.42
C GLU A 12 4.98 -7.80 -22.14
N ASN A 13 5.72 -7.61 -21.05
CA ASN A 13 6.77 -8.54 -20.67
C ASN A 13 6.26 -9.71 -19.84
N LEU A 14 5.02 -9.69 -19.40
CA LEU A 14 4.46 -10.84 -18.73
C LEU A 14 4.06 -11.86 -19.78
N ASN A 15 4.35 -13.09 -19.55
CA ASN A 15 3.90 -14.12 -20.46
C ASN A 15 2.48 -14.54 -20.10
N ASP A 16 1.80 -15.21 -20.99
CA ASP A 16 0.42 -15.62 -20.77
C ASP A 16 0.26 -16.52 -19.56
N GLU A 17 1.26 -17.31 -19.27
CA GLU A 17 1.25 -18.22 -18.14
C GLU A 17 1.24 -17.43 -16.81
N SER A 18 2.01 -16.36 -16.71
CA SER A 18 2.04 -15.52 -15.51
C SER A 18 0.71 -14.83 -15.29
N ILE A 19 0.08 -14.38 -16.37
CA ILE A 19 -1.23 -13.75 -16.31
C ILE A 19 -2.28 -14.76 -15.83
N GLU A 20 -2.23 -15.97 -16.33
CA GLU A 20 -3.14 -17.03 -15.92
C GLU A 20 -2.97 -17.37 -14.45
N GLU A 21 -1.75 -17.43 -13.96
CA GLU A 21 -1.49 -17.69 -12.54
C GLU A 21 -2.07 -16.62 -11.64
N ILE A 22 -1.96 -15.36 -12.05
CA ILE A 22 -2.51 -14.25 -11.31
C ILE A 22 -4.04 -14.35 -11.26
N GLU A 23 -4.66 -14.67 -12.39
CA GLU A 23 -6.10 -14.80 -12.46
C GLU A 23 -6.61 -15.99 -11.66
N LEU A 24 -5.90 -17.10 -11.69
CA LEU A 24 -6.26 -18.28 -10.91
C LEU A 24 -6.16 -17.98 -9.41
N ALA A 25 -5.12 -17.27 -9.00
CA ALA A 25 -4.96 -16.89 -7.61
C ALA A 25 -6.09 -15.98 -7.15
N LYS A 26 -6.53 -15.06 -8.02
CA LYS A 26 -7.67 -14.20 -7.71
C LYS A 26 -8.96 -15.00 -7.61
N ASN A 27 -9.12 -16.03 -8.41
CA ASN A 27 -10.33 -16.85 -8.39
C ASN A 27 -10.40 -17.77 -7.17
N GLU A 28 -9.27 -18.11 -6.58
CA GLU A 28 -9.24 -18.89 -5.36
C GLU A 28 -9.68 -18.08 -4.16
N ILE A 29 -9.49 -16.76 -4.21
CA ILE A 29 -9.99 -15.87 -3.21
C ILE A 29 -11.33 -15.40 -3.77
N ALA A 30 -12.39 -15.46 -3.06
CA ALA A 30 -13.72 -15.07 -3.58
C ALA A 30 -13.59 -13.74 -4.34
N PRO A 31 -13.86 -13.73 -5.65
CA PRO A 31 -13.59 -12.54 -6.47
C PRO A 31 -14.26 -11.26 -5.98
N HIS A 32 -15.48 -11.37 -5.45
CA HIS A 32 -16.18 -10.21 -4.92
C HIS A 32 -15.48 -9.61 -3.69
N VAL A 33 -14.87 -10.46 -2.86
CA VAL A 33 -14.13 -10.00 -1.70
C VAL A 33 -12.88 -9.27 -2.16
N THR A 34 -12.20 -9.79 -3.17
CA THR A 34 -11.01 -9.15 -3.71
C THR A 34 -11.32 -7.77 -4.28
N ASP A 35 -12.43 -7.64 -5.01
CA ASP A 35 -12.82 -6.37 -5.60
C ASP A 35 -13.19 -5.36 -4.51
N ASP A 36 -13.94 -5.78 -3.49
CA ASP A 36 -14.32 -4.92 -2.39
C ASP A 36 -13.08 -4.45 -1.61
N VAL A 37 -12.14 -5.35 -1.39
CA VAL A 37 -10.90 -5.03 -0.67
C VAL A 37 -10.05 -4.06 -1.50
N SER A 38 -9.90 -4.31 -2.80
CA SER A 38 -9.13 -3.43 -3.67
C SER A 38 -9.75 -2.03 -3.74
N ASN A 39 -11.07 -1.95 -3.83
CA ASN A 39 -11.77 -0.68 -3.85
C ASN A 39 -11.63 0.05 -2.51
N GLY A 40 -11.73 -0.68 -1.41
CA GLY A 40 -11.54 -0.10 -0.08
C GLY A 40 -10.14 0.45 0.11
N LEU A 41 -9.14 -0.29 -0.36
CA LEU A 41 -7.75 0.16 -0.30
C LEU A 41 -7.55 1.44 -1.11
N ALA A 42 -8.07 1.48 -2.33
CA ALA A 42 -7.94 2.65 -3.18
C ALA A 42 -8.63 3.88 -2.55
N LEU A 43 -9.82 3.69 -1.97
CA LEU A 43 -10.53 4.77 -1.31
C LEU A 43 -9.78 5.27 -0.07
N ALA A 44 -9.18 4.36 0.70
CA ALA A 44 -8.40 4.75 1.86
C ALA A 44 -7.20 5.61 1.45
N VAL A 45 -6.50 5.22 0.38
CA VAL A 45 -5.36 5.99 -0.11
C VAL A 45 -5.81 7.37 -0.62
N LEU A 46 -6.96 7.43 -1.31
CA LEU A 46 -7.50 8.70 -1.78
C LEU A 46 -7.88 9.64 -0.63
N GLU A 47 -8.28 9.10 0.50
CA GLU A 47 -8.61 9.91 1.68
C GLU A 47 -7.41 10.73 2.19
N LEU A 48 -6.19 10.31 1.86
CA LEU A 48 -5.01 11.07 2.27
C LEU A 48 -5.04 12.50 1.74
N GLN A 49 -5.67 12.72 0.60
CA GLN A 49 -5.76 14.06 0.03
C GLN A 49 -6.61 15.00 0.89
N ASN A 50 -7.45 14.47 1.75
CA ASN A 50 -8.30 15.24 2.62
C ASN A 50 -7.64 15.61 3.95
N VAL A 51 -6.46 15.07 4.23
CA VAL A 51 -5.77 15.31 5.50
C VAL A 51 -4.37 15.92 5.30
N LEU A 52 -4.10 16.46 4.11
CA LEU A 52 -2.80 17.08 3.82
C LEU A 52 -2.51 18.31 4.68
N ASN A 53 -3.54 18.91 5.24
CA ASN A 53 -3.38 20.04 6.15
C ASN A 53 -3.09 19.58 7.59
N GLN A 54 -3.09 18.28 7.83
CA GLN A 54 -2.76 17.72 9.13
C GLN A 54 -1.31 17.24 9.12
N LYS A 55 -0.81 16.83 10.26
CA LYS A 55 0.53 16.23 10.33
C LYS A 55 0.44 14.73 10.03
N PRO A 56 1.51 14.13 9.49
CA PRO A 56 1.50 12.68 9.21
C PRO A 56 1.23 11.83 10.46
N GLU A 57 1.63 12.31 11.65
CA GLU A 57 1.40 11.60 12.90
C GLU A 57 0.03 11.87 13.50
N SER A 58 -0.80 12.69 12.86
CA SER A 58 -2.11 13.04 13.40
C SER A 58 -3.02 11.83 13.48
N LYS A 59 -4.01 11.90 14.36
CA LYS A 59 -4.99 10.82 14.50
C LYS A 59 -5.68 10.53 13.17
N GLU A 60 -6.04 11.58 12.44
CA GLU A 60 -6.73 11.47 11.16
C GLU A 60 -5.88 10.75 10.13
N ALA A 61 -4.61 11.13 10.02
CA ALA A 61 -3.71 10.48 9.06
C ALA A 61 -3.46 9.03 9.47
N GLN A 62 -3.24 8.78 10.75
CA GLN A 62 -2.96 7.43 11.23
C GLN A 62 -4.17 6.49 11.11
N GLU A 63 -5.38 7.01 11.24
CA GLU A 63 -6.58 6.21 10.98
C GLU A 63 -6.61 5.71 9.54
N ILE A 64 -6.20 6.55 8.59
CA ILE A 64 -6.14 6.15 7.19
C ILE A 64 -5.08 5.06 7.00
N ILE A 65 -3.91 5.21 7.62
CA ILE A 65 -2.86 4.19 7.52
C ILE A 65 -3.33 2.85 8.12
N HIS A 66 -4.07 2.90 9.22
CA HIS A 66 -4.64 1.68 9.80
C HIS A 66 -5.65 1.02 8.86
N GLN A 67 -6.41 1.80 8.11
CA GLN A 67 -7.31 1.24 7.10
C GLN A 67 -6.54 0.59 5.97
N VAL A 68 -5.48 1.23 5.49
CA VAL A 68 -4.62 0.66 4.44
C VAL A 68 -4.02 -0.66 4.92
N TYR A 69 -3.54 -0.69 6.16
CA TYR A 69 -2.98 -1.90 6.75
C TYR A 69 -4.03 -3.02 6.82
N HIS A 70 -5.23 -2.68 7.26
CA HIS A 70 -6.33 -3.65 7.36
C HIS A 70 -6.66 -4.25 5.99
N TYR A 71 -6.82 -3.40 4.98
CA TYR A 71 -7.14 -3.87 3.64
C TYR A 71 -5.97 -4.67 3.02
N GLN A 72 -4.75 -4.29 3.34
CA GLN A 72 -3.59 -5.02 2.84
C GLN A 72 -3.54 -6.43 3.42
N LYS A 73 -3.86 -6.60 4.70
CA LYS A 73 -3.95 -7.93 5.31
C LYS A 73 -4.98 -8.79 4.60
N LEU A 74 -6.13 -8.21 4.30
CA LEU A 74 -7.18 -8.93 3.59
C LEU A 74 -6.76 -9.28 2.16
N LEU A 75 -6.12 -8.34 1.49
CA LEU A 75 -5.73 -8.52 0.10
C LEU A 75 -4.71 -9.65 -0.05
N VAL A 76 -3.75 -9.74 0.85
CA VAL A 76 -2.74 -10.79 0.81
C VAL A 76 -3.14 -12.03 1.60
N ASN A 77 -4.34 -12.02 2.16
CA ASN A 77 -4.88 -13.12 2.96
C ASN A 77 -3.91 -13.53 4.07
N ASN A 78 -3.38 -12.54 4.79
CA ASN A 78 -2.42 -12.79 5.85
C ASN A 78 -2.78 -11.96 7.08
N GLU A 79 -3.55 -12.55 7.99
CA GLU A 79 -3.96 -11.87 9.21
C GLU A 79 -2.81 -11.62 10.17
N THR A 80 -1.69 -12.32 9.99
CA THR A 80 -0.54 -12.15 10.85
C THR A 80 0.51 -11.18 10.29
N LEU A 81 0.18 -10.49 9.19
CA LEU A 81 1.08 -9.48 8.63
C LEU A 81 1.36 -8.42 9.70
N SER A 82 2.62 -8.25 10.08
CA SER A 82 2.96 -7.32 11.14
C SER A 82 2.93 -5.87 10.65
N PRO A 83 2.73 -4.91 11.54
CA PRO A 83 2.83 -3.50 11.15
C PRO A 83 4.18 -3.17 10.53
N TRP A 84 5.25 -3.77 11.05
CA TRP A 84 6.60 -3.55 10.52
C TRP A 84 6.71 -4.01 9.06
N ASP A 85 6.34 -5.26 8.80
CA ASP A 85 6.42 -5.81 7.44
C ASP A 85 5.55 -5.04 6.45
N PHE A 86 4.35 -4.67 6.87
CA PHE A 86 3.44 -3.89 6.06
C PHE A 86 4.07 -2.54 5.70
N ALA A 87 4.47 -1.78 6.70
CA ALA A 87 4.91 -0.40 6.46
C ALA A 87 6.26 -0.35 5.73
N ILE A 88 7.20 -1.22 6.10
CA ILE A 88 8.50 -1.27 5.41
C ILE A 88 8.31 -1.65 3.95
N SER A 89 7.46 -2.62 3.65
CA SER A 89 7.20 -3.01 2.27
C SER A 89 6.64 -1.85 1.46
N TYR A 90 5.68 -1.12 2.03
CA TYR A 90 5.10 0.03 1.33
C TYR A 90 6.11 1.17 1.17
N ILE A 91 6.87 1.48 2.20
CA ILE A 91 7.87 2.55 2.12
C ILE A 91 8.88 2.23 1.00
N LEU A 92 9.34 0.98 0.93
CA LEU A 92 10.28 0.57 -0.10
C LEU A 92 9.66 0.65 -1.50
N MET A 93 8.42 0.15 -1.65
CA MET A 93 7.75 0.21 -2.94
C MET A 93 7.53 1.64 -3.41
N LEU A 94 7.17 2.53 -2.49
CA LEU A 94 6.91 3.92 -2.85
C LEU A 94 8.19 4.72 -3.06
N SER A 95 9.29 4.28 -2.46
CA SER A 95 10.56 5.00 -2.55
C SER A 95 11.34 4.69 -3.83
N TYR A 96 11.07 3.55 -4.47
CA TYR A 96 11.74 3.20 -5.71
C TYR A 96 10.84 3.54 -6.90
N ASP A 97 11.46 3.79 -8.04
CA ASP A 97 10.72 4.00 -9.27
C ASP A 97 10.22 2.65 -9.76
N SER A 98 9.02 2.31 -9.37
CA SER A 98 8.38 1.04 -9.68
C SER A 98 7.02 1.28 -10.28
N ASP A 99 6.42 0.24 -10.84
CA ASP A 99 5.08 0.34 -11.39
C ASP A 99 4.05 0.72 -10.32
N ILE A 100 4.25 0.21 -9.11
CA ILE A 100 3.36 0.53 -7.99
C ILE A 100 3.47 2.02 -7.63
N SER A 101 4.68 2.55 -7.52
CA SER A 101 4.85 3.96 -7.17
C SER A 101 4.29 4.85 -8.28
N ARG A 102 4.49 4.49 -9.54
CA ARG A 102 3.92 5.24 -10.67
C ARG A 102 2.39 5.21 -10.67
N MET A 103 1.81 4.06 -10.30
CA MET A 103 0.37 3.92 -10.19
C MET A 103 -0.19 4.85 -9.13
N TYR A 104 0.42 4.86 -7.94
CA TYR A 104 -0.04 5.74 -6.87
C TYR A 104 0.11 7.21 -7.24
N LYS A 105 1.17 7.59 -7.94
CA LYS A 105 1.36 8.98 -8.40
C LYS A 105 0.30 9.41 -9.41
N LYS A 106 -0.37 8.47 -10.06
CA LYS A 106 -1.49 8.79 -10.94
C LYS A 106 -2.80 8.93 -10.20
N ILE A 107 -2.93 8.27 -9.05
CA ILE A 107 -4.15 8.28 -8.28
C ILE A 107 -4.21 9.47 -7.32
N ILE A 108 -3.10 9.80 -6.71
CA ILE A 108 -3.03 10.88 -5.73
C ILE A 108 -2.00 11.91 -6.16
N SER A 109 -2.10 13.11 -5.60
CA SER A 109 -1.14 14.17 -5.91
C SER A 109 0.25 13.81 -5.39
N GLU A 110 1.26 14.48 -5.91
CA GLU A 110 2.63 14.27 -5.45
C GLU A 110 2.74 14.60 -3.96
N GLU A 111 2.06 15.65 -3.52
CA GLU A 111 2.03 16.02 -2.11
C GLU A 111 1.43 14.90 -1.26
N ALA A 112 0.32 14.32 -1.70
CA ALA A 112 -0.31 13.21 -0.98
C ALA A 112 0.58 11.96 -0.99
N PHE A 113 1.30 11.74 -2.07
CA PHE A 113 2.23 10.61 -2.18
C PHE A 113 3.35 10.72 -1.14
N GLU A 114 3.96 11.91 -1.02
CA GLU A 114 5.01 12.14 -0.02
C GLU A 114 4.43 12.07 1.41
N PHE A 115 3.23 12.61 1.59
CA PHE A 115 2.53 12.53 2.87
C PHE A 115 2.28 11.06 3.27
N PHE A 116 1.92 10.24 2.31
CA PHE A 116 1.68 8.81 2.54
C PHE A 116 2.95 8.14 3.09
N LYS A 117 4.10 8.40 2.47
CA LYS A 117 5.37 7.85 2.95
C LYS A 117 5.68 8.32 4.36
N ASP A 118 5.50 9.62 4.62
CA ASP A 118 5.76 10.18 5.95
C ASP A 118 4.81 9.58 6.99
N ALA A 119 3.55 9.39 6.64
CA ALA A 119 2.58 8.79 7.54
C ALA A 119 2.91 7.32 7.84
N LEU A 120 3.44 6.59 6.86
CA LEU A 120 3.89 5.21 7.08
C LEU A 120 5.07 5.16 8.05
N ILE A 121 5.99 6.11 7.95
CA ILE A 121 7.12 6.20 8.87
C ILE A 121 6.61 6.49 10.29
N GLU A 122 5.67 7.42 10.43
CA GLU A 122 5.08 7.72 11.74
C GLU A 122 4.31 6.52 12.30
N PHE A 123 3.65 5.77 11.42
CA PHE A 123 2.97 4.53 11.80
C PHE A 123 3.96 3.55 12.45
N LEU A 124 5.16 3.41 11.87
CA LEU A 124 6.19 2.55 12.45
C LEU A 124 6.65 3.04 13.81
N ILE A 125 6.81 4.34 13.96
CA ILE A 125 7.24 4.93 15.22
C ILE A 125 6.20 4.66 16.32
N ILE A 126 4.92 4.72 15.95
CA ILE A 126 3.83 4.50 16.89
C ILE A 126 3.64 3.02 17.21
N GLU A 127 3.65 2.17 16.18
CA GLU A 127 3.30 0.76 16.34
C GLU A 127 4.49 -0.14 16.72
N GLU A 128 5.69 0.25 16.35
CA GLU A 128 6.90 -0.55 16.57
C GLU A 128 8.03 0.30 17.14
N PRO A 129 7.80 1.03 18.24
CA PRO A 129 8.80 1.96 18.76
C PRO A 129 10.11 1.28 19.15
N GLU A 130 10.05 0.03 19.61
CA GLU A 130 11.26 -0.69 20.03
C GLU A 130 12.16 -1.02 18.86
N LYS A 131 11.58 -1.38 17.71
CA LYS A 131 12.36 -1.66 16.51
C LYS A 131 13.01 -0.40 15.95
N ILE A 132 12.28 0.72 16.00
CA ILE A 132 12.82 2.01 15.58
C ILE A 132 13.99 2.41 16.48
N LYS A 133 13.83 2.20 17.78
CA LYS A 133 14.87 2.54 18.76
C LYS A 133 16.13 1.74 18.51
N LYS A 134 16.01 0.45 18.18
CA LYS A 134 17.16 -0.38 17.87
C LYS A 134 17.91 0.11 16.65
N LEU A 135 17.18 0.55 15.61
CA LEU A 135 17.82 1.09 14.42
C LEU A 135 18.56 2.38 14.72
N SER A 136 18.00 3.22 15.57
CA SER A 136 18.63 4.49 15.93
C SER A 136 19.89 4.32 16.76
N ASN A 137 19.97 3.21 17.49
CA ASN A 137 21.12 2.94 18.37
C ASN A 137 22.17 2.02 17.73
N SER A 138 21.98 1.64 16.48
CA SER A 138 22.95 0.75 15.81
C SER A 138 24.05 1.49 15.10
#